data_c37609b7a88334d1013a9d836a108d99
#
_entry.id   c37609b7a88334d1013a9d836a108d99
#
_cell.length_a   1.000
_cell.length_b   1.000
_cell.length_c   1.000
_cell.angle_alpha   90.00
_cell.angle_beta   90.00
_cell.angle_gamma   90.00
#
_symmetry.space_group_name_H-M   'P 1'
#
loop_
_entity.id
_entity.type
_entity.pdbx_description
1 polymer ?
#
loop_
_entity_poly.entity_id
_entity_poly.type
_entity_poly.pdbx_seq_one_letter_code
_entity_poly.pdbx_strand_id
1 'polypeptide(L)'
;MKKLAVLLLAALLLLGCGGSNDPNAVFIDPNAIQGGGYGDLYFEANGVRFGIFDEVDPVLKALPQYRSTFTGETCAFENEDVYYYYSGFQIMTNVIDDTARITAITVADDTIRTPQGLYIGMPEADAAKAFPALAENDWNLIDGTAVLSVTLQDGVIASIVYTPANTED
;
A
#
# COMPACT_ATOMS: atom_id res chain seq x y z
N MET A 1 -37.96 38.83 44.98
CA MET A 1 -36.69 38.71 44.21
C MET A 1 -36.46 37.24 43.98
N LYS A 2 -37.00 36.71 42.88
CA LYS A 2 -36.96 35.28 42.56
C LYS A 2 -35.86 35.07 41.53
N LYS A 3 -34.80 34.33 41.87
CA LYS A 3 -33.72 33.93 40.95
C LYS A 3 -34.19 32.73 40.17
N LEU A 4 -34.42 32.92 38.88
CA LEU A 4 -34.74 31.87 37.92
C LEU A 4 -33.44 31.18 37.50
N ALA A 5 -33.27 29.92 37.92
CA ALA A 5 -32.18 29.08 37.45
C ALA A 5 -32.61 28.44 36.14
N VAL A 6 -31.95 28.86 35.08
CA VAL A 6 -32.10 28.26 33.74
C VAL A 6 -31.17 27.05 33.69
N LEU A 7 -31.76 25.86 33.75
CA LEU A 7 -31.06 24.60 33.51
C LEU A 7 -30.92 24.40 32.01
N LEU A 8 -29.71 24.64 31.47
CA LEU A 8 -29.38 24.37 30.11
C LEU A 8 -29.07 22.87 29.97
N LEU A 9 -30.06 22.12 29.45
CA LEU A 9 -29.92 20.71 29.14
C LEU A 9 -29.16 20.63 27.82
N ALA A 10 -27.82 20.41 27.89
CA ALA A 10 -27.02 20.10 26.72
C ALA A 10 -27.33 18.66 26.30
N ALA A 11 -28.22 18.52 25.30
CA ALA A 11 -28.41 17.25 24.61
C ALA A 11 -27.16 16.96 23.77
N LEU A 12 -26.29 16.09 24.27
CA LEU A 12 -25.22 15.48 23.50
C LEU A 12 -25.86 14.56 22.47
N LEU A 13 -25.99 15.06 21.24
CA LEU A 13 -26.26 14.23 20.09
C LEU A 13 -24.99 13.43 19.79
N LEU A 14 -24.90 12.25 20.36
CA LEU A 14 -24.00 11.20 19.89
C LEU A 14 -24.51 10.78 18.50
N LEU A 15 -24.03 11.44 17.48
CA LEU A 15 -24.08 10.93 16.10
C LEU A 15 -23.16 9.72 16.09
N GLY A 16 -23.72 8.54 16.42
CA GLY A 16 -23.10 7.28 16.18
C GLY A 16 -22.84 7.17 14.68
N CYS A 17 -21.58 7.03 14.28
CA CYS A 17 -21.23 6.52 12.97
C CYS A 17 -21.97 5.18 12.80
N GLY A 18 -23.04 5.19 12.00
CA GLY A 18 -23.76 4.00 11.62
C GLY A 18 -22.82 3.13 10.80
N GLY A 19 -22.27 2.10 11.43
CA GLY A 19 -21.69 1.00 10.70
C GLY A 19 -22.78 0.45 9.78
N SER A 20 -22.54 0.42 8.48
CA SER A 20 -23.39 -0.25 7.53
C SER A 20 -23.46 -1.73 7.93
N ASN A 21 -24.58 -2.16 8.47
CA ASN A 21 -24.89 -3.58 8.66
C ASN A 21 -25.24 -4.17 7.29
N ASP A 22 -24.27 -4.24 6.40
CA ASP A 22 -24.36 -5.08 5.21
C ASP A 22 -24.06 -6.52 5.67
N PRO A 23 -25.05 -7.45 5.65
CA PRO A 23 -24.83 -8.83 6.05
C PRO A 23 -23.87 -9.56 5.11
N ASN A 24 -23.47 -8.97 3.98
CA ASN A 24 -22.48 -9.47 3.05
C ASN A 24 -21.15 -8.71 3.12
N ALA A 25 -21.00 -7.74 4.02
CA ALA A 25 -19.71 -7.13 4.27
C ALA A 25 -18.78 -8.19 4.86
N VAL A 26 -17.95 -8.77 4.01
CA VAL A 26 -16.87 -9.66 4.46
C VAL A 26 -15.87 -8.78 5.20
N PHE A 27 -15.93 -8.85 6.53
CA PHE A 27 -14.93 -8.21 7.36
C PHE A 27 -13.63 -9.01 7.21
N ILE A 28 -12.78 -8.58 6.30
CA ILE A 28 -11.43 -9.16 6.16
C ILE A 28 -10.60 -8.54 7.27
N ASP A 29 -10.24 -9.34 8.26
CA ASP A 29 -9.28 -8.95 9.28
C ASP A 29 -7.98 -8.56 8.55
N PRO A 30 -7.55 -7.29 8.60
CA PRO A 30 -6.30 -6.87 7.98
C PRO A 30 -5.08 -7.62 8.52
N ASN A 31 -5.19 -8.26 9.71
CA ASN A 31 -4.16 -9.11 10.25
C ASN A 31 -4.23 -10.57 9.75
N ALA A 32 -5.31 -10.96 9.06
CA ALA A 32 -5.43 -12.30 8.48
C ALA A 32 -4.64 -12.46 7.17
N ILE A 33 -4.20 -11.36 6.55
CA ILE A 33 -3.28 -11.38 5.41
C ILE A 33 -1.84 -11.47 5.96
N GLN A 34 -1.55 -12.55 6.68
CA GLN A 34 -0.19 -12.86 7.13
C GLN A 34 0.46 -13.80 6.10
N GLY A 35 0.85 -13.25 4.95
CA GLY A 35 1.48 -14.01 3.88
C GLY A 35 2.97 -13.82 3.75
N GLY A 36 3.49 -12.66 3.90
CA GLY A 36 4.91 -12.38 3.74
C GLY A 36 5.47 -11.64 4.94
N GLY A 37 6.59 -12.11 5.48
CA GLY A 37 7.37 -11.32 6.44
C GLY A 37 8.04 -10.15 5.72
N TYR A 38 7.25 -9.15 5.30
CA TYR A 38 7.76 -8.00 4.54
C TYR A 38 8.42 -6.93 5.44
N GLY A 39 8.73 -7.26 6.69
CA GLY A 39 9.39 -6.35 7.59
C GLY A 39 8.65 -5.01 7.69
N ASP A 40 9.37 -3.89 7.55
CA ASP A 40 8.81 -2.54 7.49
C ASP A 40 8.46 -2.09 6.06
N LEU A 41 8.79 -2.88 5.02
CA LEU A 41 8.51 -2.59 3.62
C LEU A 41 7.20 -3.25 3.14
N TYR A 42 6.08 -2.70 3.59
CA TYR A 42 4.75 -3.05 3.09
C TYR A 42 4.13 -1.87 2.34
N PHE A 43 3.11 -2.13 1.57
CA PHE A 43 2.25 -1.13 0.97
C PHE A 43 0.88 -1.12 1.66
N GLU A 44 0.23 0.03 1.67
CA GLU A 44 -1.11 0.17 2.23
C GLU A 44 -1.98 1.01 1.32
N ALA A 45 -3.15 0.48 0.95
CA ALA A 45 -4.15 1.21 0.20
C ALA A 45 -5.55 0.87 0.72
N ASN A 46 -6.39 1.88 0.93
CA ASN A 46 -7.76 1.72 1.44
C ASN A 46 -7.85 0.91 2.75
N GLY A 47 -6.84 1.01 3.62
CA GLY A 47 -6.75 0.27 4.87
C GLY A 47 -6.38 -1.21 4.72
N VAL A 48 -6.05 -1.66 3.51
CA VAL A 48 -5.53 -3.00 3.23
C VAL A 48 -4.02 -2.93 3.17
N ARG A 49 -3.33 -3.75 3.96
CA ARG A 49 -1.88 -3.87 3.99
C ARG A 49 -1.44 -5.11 3.25
N PHE A 50 -0.46 -4.98 2.37
CA PHE A 50 0.09 -6.08 1.56
C PHE A 50 1.52 -5.78 1.15
N GLY A 51 2.24 -6.80 0.68
CA GLY A 51 3.64 -6.70 0.30
C GLY A 51 4.06 -7.68 -0.78
N ILE A 52 5.36 -7.73 -1.02
CA ILE A 52 5.97 -8.64 -1.99
C ILE A 52 5.81 -10.08 -1.51
N PHE A 53 5.46 -10.97 -2.44
CA PHE A 53 5.13 -12.38 -2.28
C PHE A 53 3.83 -12.71 -1.53
N ASP A 54 3.03 -11.73 -1.16
CA ASP A 54 1.67 -12.01 -0.70
C ASP A 54 0.84 -12.68 -1.80
N GLU A 55 -0.03 -13.59 -1.40
CA GLU A 55 -1.03 -14.15 -2.31
C GLU A 55 -1.95 -13.04 -2.79
N VAL A 56 -2.13 -12.94 -4.12
CA VAL A 56 -2.85 -11.80 -4.69
C VAL A 56 -4.37 -11.87 -4.46
N ASP A 57 -4.97 -13.06 -4.47
CA ASP A 57 -6.43 -13.22 -4.40
C ASP A 57 -7.07 -12.60 -3.15
N PRO A 58 -6.53 -12.78 -1.92
CA PRO A 58 -7.05 -12.11 -0.73
C PRO A 58 -6.94 -10.58 -0.83
N VAL A 59 -5.82 -10.08 -1.38
CA VAL A 59 -5.58 -8.65 -1.56
C VAL A 59 -6.58 -8.03 -2.54
N LEU A 60 -6.79 -8.66 -3.72
CA LEU A 60 -7.76 -8.19 -4.71
C LEU A 60 -9.20 -8.19 -4.18
N LYS A 61 -9.56 -9.14 -3.32
CA LYS A 61 -10.89 -9.19 -2.69
C LYS A 61 -11.08 -8.08 -1.65
N ALA A 62 -10.01 -7.67 -0.98
CA ALA A 62 -10.04 -6.63 0.06
C ALA A 62 -9.97 -5.22 -0.52
N LEU A 63 -9.29 -5.03 -1.64
CA LEU A 63 -9.17 -3.75 -2.33
C LEU A 63 -10.45 -3.40 -3.12
N PRO A 64 -10.70 -2.11 -3.41
CA PRO A 64 -11.69 -1.72 -4.40
C PRO A 64 -11.41 -2.36 -5.76
N GLN A 65 -12.42 -2.39 -6.63
CA GLN A 65 -12.24 -2.92 -7.99
C GLN A 65 -11.13 -2.15 -8.73
N TYR A 66 -10.19 -2.88 -9.32
CA TYR A 66 -9.17 -2.31 -10.20
C TYR A 66 -9.81 -1.74 -11.49
N ARG A 67 -9.16 -0.78 -12.13
CA ARG A 67 -9.64 -0.11 -13.35
C ARG A 67 -9.50 -0.99 -14.58
N SER A 68 -8.38 -1.69 -14.69
CA SER A 68 -8.04 -2.57 -15.80
C SER A 68 -6.96 -3.57 -15.40
N THR A 69 -6.82 -4.61 -16.22
CA THR A 69 -5.71 -5.57 -16.15
C THR A 69 -4.96 -5.60 -17.48
N PHE A 70 -3.72 -6.02 -17.42
CA PHE A 70 -2.89 -6.34 -18.58
C PHE A 70 -2.10 -7.61 -18.25
N THR A 71 -1.95 -8.50 -19.24
CA THR A 71 -1.10 -9.68 -19.13
C THR A 71 0.00 -9.54 -20.17
N GLY A 72 1.24 -9.77 -19.76
CA GLY A 72 2.42 -9.64 -20.61
C GLY A 72 3.46 -10.70 -20.33
N GLU A 73 4.34 -10.94 -21.31
CA GLU A 73 5.49 -11.83 -21.11
C GLU A 73 6.44 -11.22 -20.07
N THR A 74 6.99 -12.05 -19.20
CA THR A 74 7.98 -11.67 -18.21
C THR A 74 9.39 -12.06 -18.64
N CYS A 75 10.38 -11.28 -18.21
CA CYS A 75 11.79 -11.64 -18.32
C CYS A 75 12.37 -12.21 -17.01
N ALA A 76 11.62 -12.12 -15.90
CA ALA A 76 12.10 -12.45 -14.56
C ALA A 76 11.54 -13.78 -14.02
N PHE A 77 10.39 -14.23 -14.52
CA PHE A 77 9.72 -15.45 -14.04
C PHE A 77 9.31 -16.33 -15.24
N GLU A 78 8.99 -17.59 -14.99
CA GLU A 78 8.67 -18.55 -16.07
C GLU A 78 7.28 -18.34 -16.70
N ASN A 79 6.37 -17.64 -16.00
CA ASN A 79 4.98 -17.41 -16.41
C ASN A 79 4.74 -15.97 -16.82
N GLU A 80 3.57 -15.69 -17.38
CA GLU A 80 3.18 -14.32 -17.72
C GLU A 80 2.96 -13.47 -16.47
N ASP A 81 3.33 -12.19 -16.55
CA ASP A 81 3.00 -11.19 -15.55
C ASP A 81 1.57 -10.70 -15.74
N VAL A 82 0.81 -10.57 -14.64
CA VAL A 82 -0.50 -9.94 -14.66
C VAL A 82 -0.44 -8.64 -13.87
N TYR A 83 -0.84 -7.56 -14.54
CA TYR A 83 -0.86 -6.20 -13.98
C TYR A 83 -2.28 -5.81 -13.62
N TYR A 84 -2.49 -5.32 -12.39
CA TYR A 84 -3.75 -4.77 -11.90
C TYR A 84 -3.58 -3.28 -11.67
N TYR A 85 -4.28 -2.45 -12.46
CA TYR A 85 -4.18 -1.00 -12.40
C TYR A 85 -5.26 -0.41 -11.50
N TYR A 86 -4.84 0.25 -10.45
CA TYR A 86 -5.69 1.02 -9.53
C TYR A 86 -5.58 2.53 -9.79
N SER A 87 -6.33 3.33 -9.03
CA SER A 87 -6.09 4.77 -8.98
C SER A 87 -4.85 5.03 -8.12
N GLY A 88 -3.80 5.56 -8.75
CA GLY A 88 -2.57 5.97 -8.06
C GLY A 88 -1.53 4.87 -7.83
N PHE A 89 -1.82 3.59 -8.09
CA PHE A 89 -0.84 2.51 -7.99
C PHE A 89 -1.19 1.33 -8.90
N GLN A 90 -0.22 0.45 -9.11
CA GLN A 90 -0.41 -0.83 -9.78
C GLN A 90 0.21 -1.96 -8.96
N ILE A 91 -0.38 -3.14 -9.10
CA ILE A 91 0.15 -4.41 -8.60
C ILE A 91 0.54 -5.27 -9.80
N MET A 92 1.74 -5.80 -9.81
CA MET A 92 2.18 -6.84 -10.72
C MET A 92 2.26 -8.17 -9.97
N THR A 93 1.82 -9.24 -10.62
CA THR A 93 1.80 -10.58 -10.05
C THR A 93 2.38 -11.59 -11.02
N ASN A 94 2.92 -12.67 -10.49
CA ASN A 94 3.33 -13.84 -11.24
C ASN A 94 2.93 -15.11 -10.48
N VAL A 95 2.90 -16.26 -11.15
CA VAL A 95 2.64 -17.55 -10.51
C VAL A 95 3.96 -18.12 -9.99
N ILE A 96 4.05 -18.27 -8.69
CA ILE A 96 5.19 -18.85 -7.98
C ILE A 96 4.66 -20.00 -7.10
N ASP A 97 5.21 -21.19 -7.26
CA ASP A 97 4.77 -22.41 -6.55
C ASP A 97 3.23 -22.62 -6.68
N ASP A 98 2.73 -22.59 -7.93
CA ASP A 98 1.31 -22.74 -8.27
C ASP A 98 0.36 -21.68 -7.63
N THR A 99 0.89 -20.61 -7.07
CA THR A 99 0.13 -19.55 -6.41
C THR A 99 0.44 -18.19 -7.05
N ALA A 100 -0.60 -17.42 -7.39
CA ALA A 100 -0.44 -16.06 -7.88
C ALA A 100 0.01 -15.14 -6.71
N ARG A 101 1.23 -14.59 -6.83
CA ARG A 101 1.87 -13.75 -5.81
C ARG A 101 2.22 -12.38 -6.35
N ILE A 102 2.25 -11.39 -5.47
CA ILE A 102 2.65 -10.02 -5.79
C ILE A 102 4.16 -9.98 -6.01
N THR A 103 4.59 -9.53 -7.19
CA THR A 103 6.00 -9.42 -7.58
C THR A 103 6.45 -7.98 -7.82
N ALA A 104 5.53 -7.03 -7.96
CA ALA A 104 5.86 -5.61 -7.84
C ALA A 104 4.66 -4.78 -7.41
N ILE A 105 4.94 -3.65 -6.75
CA ILE A 105 3.96 -2.62 -6.46
C ILE A 105 4.59 -1.30 -6.89
N THR A 106 3.91 -0.57 -7.79
CA THR A 106 4.39 0.71 -8.32
C THR A 106 3.42 1.82 -7.98
N VAL A 107 3.92 2.90 -7.38
CA VAL A 107 3.15 4.13 -7.20
C VAL A 107 3.09 4.86 -8.55
N ALA A 108 1.89 5.14 -9.02
CA ALA A 108 1.64 5.63 -10.38
C ALA A 108 1.48 7.16 -10.46
N ASP A 109 1.08 7.81 -9.36
CA ASP A 109 0.89 9.26 -9.32
C ASP A 109 1.04 9.83 -7.88
N ASP A 110 0.87 11.14 -7.72
CA ASP A 110 1.05 11.88 -6.48
C ASP A 110 -0.12 11.77 -5.49
N THR A 111 -1.18 11.04 -5.84
CA THR A 111 -2.36 10.86 -4.98
C THR A 111 -2.13 9.84 -3.86
N ILE A 112 -1.12 8.98 -4.00
CA ILE A 112 -0.76 7.94 -3.02
C ILE A 112 0.42 8.39 -2.17
N ARG A 113 0.30 8.14 -0.87
CA ARG A 113 1.42 8.19 0.08
C ARG A 113 1.71 6.79 0.56
N THR A 114 2.99 6.41 0.50
CA THR A 114 3.42 5.13 1.06
C THR A 114 3.34 5.15 2.60
N PRO A 115 3.34 4.00 3.27
CA PRO A 115 3.44 3.92 4.73
C PRO A 115 4.66 4.65 5.30
N GLN A 116 5.75 4.73 4.53
CA GLN A 116 6.97 5.45 4.87
C GLN A 116 6.84 6.98 4.66
N GLY A 117 5.68 7.46 4.19
CA GLY A 117 5.40 8.87 3.98
C GLY A 117 5.85 9.43 2.63
N LEU A 118 6.38 8.59 1.73
CA LEU A 118 6.88 9.00 0.40
C LEU A 118 5.74 9.17 -0.60
N TYR A 119 5.91 10.06 -1.58
CA TYR A 119 4.99 10.28 -2.69
C TYR A 119 5.70 10.84 -3.92
N ILE A 120 5.13 10.65 -5.11
CA ILE A 120 5.67 11.19 -6.37
C ILE A 120 5.65 12.72 -6.34
N GLY A 121 6.75 13.35 -6.73
CA GLY A 121 6.94 14.80 -6.66
C GLY A 121 7.45 15.33 -5.31
N MET A 122 7.66 14.45 -4.31
CA MET A 122 8.24 14.86 -3.03
C MET A 122 9.69 15.34 -3.22
N PRO A 123 10.07 16.53 -2.69
CA PRO A 123 11.46 16.98 -2.74
C PRO A 123 12.41 15.99 -2.08
N GLU A 124 13.59 15.79 -2.68
CA GLU A 124 14.63 14.88 -2.17
C GLU A 124 14.98 15.15 -0.70
N ALA A 125 15.15 16.41 -0.33
CA ALA A 125 15.48 16.79 1.04
C ALA A 125 14.40 16.43 2.05
N ASP A 126 13.11 16.47 1.65
CA ASP A 126 11.99 16.09 2.49
C ASP A 126 11.89 14.56 2.57
N ALA A 127 12.15 13.86 1.47
CA ALA A 127 12.20 12.40 1.44
C ALA A 127 13.32 11.84 2.33
N ALA A 128 14.52 12.40 2.24
CA ALA A 128 15.65 12.03 3.09
C ALA A 128 15.37 12.28 4.58
N LYS A 129 14.62 13.33 4.90
CA LYS A 129 14.19 13.63 6.27
C LYS A 129 13.08 12.68 6.75
N ALA A 130 12.13 12.35 5.88
CA ALA A 130 11.03 11.45 6.22
C ALA A 130 11.50 10.00 6.40
N PHE A 131 12.46 9.57 5.59
CA PHE A 131 12.98 8.20 5.62
C PHE A 131 14.52 8.17 5.41
N PRO A 132 15.31 8.53 6.44
CA PRO A 132 16.77 8.67 6.33
C PRO A 132 17.46 7.39 5.83
N ALA A 133 17.04 6.22 6.29
CA ALA A 133 17.63 4.94 5.90
C ALA A 133 17.60 4.70 4.39
N LEU A 134 16.59 5.19 3.68
CA LEU A 134 16.51 5.08 2.23
C LEU A 134 17.57 5.95 1.54
N ALA A 135 17.73 7.21 1.98
CA ALA A 135 18.73 8.11 1.42
C ALA A 135 20.17 7.65 1.72
N GLU A 136 20.42 7.03 2.88
CA GLU A 136 21.71 6.46 3.26
C GLU A 136 22.08 5.23 2.44
N ASN A 137 21.12 4.60 1.76
CA ASN A 137 21.29 3.41 0.92
C ASN A 137 21.02 3.69 -0.57
N ASP A 138 21.46 4.85 -1.07
CA ASP A 138 21.35 5.24 -2.49
C ASP A 138 19.92 5.08 -3.05
N TRP A 139 18.91 5.43 -2.24
CA TRP A 139 17.49 5.36 -2.59
C TRP A 139 16.95 3.96 -2.87
N ASN A 140 17.67 2.93 -2.37
CA ASN A 140 17.25 1.54 -2.38
C ASN A 140 17.35 0.96 -0.97
N LEU A 141 16.26 0.45 -0.44
CA LEU A 141 16.25 -0.19 0.88
C LEU A 141 15.76 -1.61 0.77
N ILE A 142 16.56 -2.54 1.31
CA ILE A 142 16.19 -3.96 1.39
C ILE A 142 15.73 -4.25 2.81
N ASP A 143 14.55 -4.85 2.95
CA ASP A 143 14.06 -5.36 4.22
C ASP A 143 13.25 -6.64 4.00
N GLY A 144 13.69 -7.72 4.64
CA GLY A 144 13.13 -9.05 4.43
C GLY A 144 13.25 -9.48 2.96
N THR A 145 12.12 -9.80 2.35
CA THR A 145 12.02 -10.27 0.96
C THR A 145 11.75 -9.14 -0.05
N ALA A 146 11.68 -7.90 0.41
CA ALA A 146 11.32 -6.76 -0.41
C ALA A 146 12.46 -5.75 -0.55
N VAL A 147 12.49 -5.08 -1.70
CA VAL A 147 13.27 -3.87 -1.96
C VAL A 147 12.31 -2.72 -2.23
N LEU A 148 12.50 -1.61 -1.55
CA LEU A 148 11.91 -0.33 -1.90
C LEU A 148 12.93 0.46 -2.71
N SER A 149 12.62 0.75 -3.97
CA SER A 149 13.44 1.59 -4.85
C SER A 149 12.75 2.90 -5.13
N VAL A 150 13.48 4.00 -4.98
CA VAL A 150 13.02 5.35 -5.29
C VAL A 150 13.94 5.96 -6.34
N THR A 151 13.37 6.46 -7.43
CA THR A 151 14.13 7.19 -8.45
C THR A 151 13.90 8.68 -8.28
N LEU A 152 14.98 9.45 -8.25
CA LEU A 152 14.94 10.91 -8.25
C LEU A 152 15.13 11.46 -9.67
N GLN A 153 14.39 12.50 -10.00
CA GLN A 153 14.58 13.28 -11.21
C GLN A 153 14.36 14.75 -10.87
N ASP A 154 15.30 15.62 -11.28
CA ASP A 154 15.25 17.07 -11.03
C ASP A 154 15.05 17.43 -9.55
N GLY A 155 15.62 16.62 -8.63
CA GLY A 155 15.57 16.85 -7.17
C GLY A 155 14.23 16.50 -6.51
N VAL A 156 13.36 15.75 -7.20
CA VAL A 156 12.10 15.22 -6.64
C VAL A 156 11.97 13.73 -6.92
N ILE A 157 11.13 13.04 -6.14
CA ILE A 157 10.78 11.64 -6.39
C ILE A 157 10.00 11.53 -7.69
N ALA A 158 10.55 10.78 -8.65
CA ALA A 158 9.91 10.47 -9.93
C ALA A 158 9.28 9.07 -9.98
N SER A 159 9.79 8.12 -9.18
CA SER A 159 9.27 6.75 -9.13
C SER A 159 9.44 6.15 -7.75
N ILE A 160 8.48 5.32 -7.34
CA ILE A 160 8.52 4.52 -6.12
C ILE A 160 8.05 3.11 -6.48
N VAL A 161 8.90 2.11 -6.26
CA VAL A 161 8.63 0.71 -6.62
C VAL A 161 9.06 -0.21 -5.49
N TYR A 162 8.22 -1.18 -5.18
CA TYR A 162 8.54 -2.33 -4.33
C TYR A 162 8.73 -3.55 -5.22
N THR A 163 9.81 -4.28 -5.06
CA THR A 163 10.13 -5.50 -5.81
C THR A 163 10.70 -6.57 -4.89
N PRO A 164 10.82 -7.83 -5.35
CA PRO A 164 11.58 -8.86 -4.64
C PRO A 164 13.02 -8.43 -4.40
N ALA A 165 13.53 -8.73 -3.22
CA ALA A 165 14.97 -8.71 -2.99
C ALA A 165 15.59 -9.86 -3.79
N ASN A 166 16.62 -9.57 -4.60
CA ASN A 166 17.40 -10.62 -5.23
C ASN A 166 18.18 -11.34 -4.14
N THR A 167 17.75 -12.53 -3.78
CA THR A 167 18.54 -13.46 -2.97
C THR A 167 19.40 -14.27 -3.94
N GLU A 168 20.38 -13.62 -4.56
CA GLU A 168 21.48 -14.37 -5.16
C GLU A 168 22.42 -14.81 -4.03
N ASP A 169 22.34 -16.10 -3.65
CA ASP A 169 23.32 -16.81 -2.87
C ASP A 169 24.57 -17.18 -3.72
#